data_18ecfd28267de98d67adc3360e64e165
#
_entry.id   18ecfd28267de98d67adc3360e64e165
#
_cell.length_a   1.000
_cell.length_b   1.000
_cell.length_c   1.000
_cell.angle_alpha   90.00
_cell.angle_beta   90.00
_cell.angle_gamma   90.00
#
_symmetry.space_group_name_H-M   'P 1'
#
loop_
_entity.id
_entity.type
_entity.pdbx_description
1 polymer ?
#
loop_
_entity_poly.entity_id
_entity_poly.type
_entity_poly.pdbx_seq_one_letter_code
_entity_poly.pdbx_strand_id
1 'polypeptide(L)'
;MHQRHTVSRPVSRPISNEALPTAFDVAVVGGGVVGCAVLRELSRYGLKLLLLEKEPDLAEGISKGNSGVIHAGFNVPSGTLKAKTNVDGLSRVYKLARELGVPHRKTGKLVVAVDASDRPRLEELKAQGDRNGTPGLEIVDESAIRALAPNVRGRWALSSPHTGIISPYEFTFALADCALGNGARILCGTPLTSVEARPDGYLLGTPRGSFATRWVVNCAGLDADEVAALAGIADYKIYAYRGEYLIADREAGEVLGIPVYPVPPRDDSFLGVHLTPTLHGNVLLGPSSAYVEDKRDAATTRAMTDRLKAEAFELVPALRRFPFIHAYAGLRPKLTDPQGKIKLADFIVEESRLRPRWVNLVGIESPGLTAAPSLAAMVADIIGAREDIALRPDFVAERPAVPKFADGDDAGRA
;
A
#
# COMPACT_ATOMS: atom_id res chain seq x y z
N MET A 1 -12.56 11.56 -38.47
CA MET A 1 -13.24 10.26 -38.27
C MET A 1 -13.24 9.96 -36.76
N HIS A 2 -14.37 10.24 -36.09
CA HIS A 2 -14.56 9.98 -34.67
C HIS A 2 -15.04 8.54 -34.51
N GLN A 3 -14.22 7.69 -33.94
CA GLN A 3 -14.66 6.36 -33.50
C GLN A 3 -15.60 6.56 -32.30
N ARG A 4 -16.86 6.22 -32.48
CA ARG A 4 -17.84 6.11 -31.39
C ARG A 4 -17.50 4.86 -30.57
N HIS A 5 -16.96 5.04 -29.37
CA HIS A 5 -16.91 3.97 -28.38
C HIS A 5 -18.34 3.63 -27.96
N THR A 6 -18.76 2.43 -28.25
CA THR A 6 -20.00 1.84 -27.75
C THR A 6 -19.92 1.76 -26.22
N VAL A 7 -20.72 2.60 -25.56
CA VAL A 7 -20.91 2.56 -24.11
C VAL A 7 -21.64 1.25 -23.78
N SER A 8 -20.95 0.33 -23.14
CA SER A 8 -21.58 -0.84 -22.56
C SER A 8 -22.51 -0.40 -21.41
N ARG A 9 -23.75 -0.94 -21.40
CA ARG A 9 -24.76 -0.63 -20.38
C ARG A 9 -24.21 -0.77 -18.97
N PRO A 10 -24.56 0.14 -18.04
CA PRO A 10 -24.18 0.00 -16.65
C PRO A 10 -24.79 -1.29 -16.09
N VAL A 11 -23.95 -2.15 -15.53
CA VAL A 11 -24.41 -3.30 -14.74
C VAL A 11 -24.80 -2.73 -13.38
N SER A 12 -26.03 -2.24 -13.26
CA SER A 12 -26.69 -2.15 -11.96
C SER A 12 -26.91 -3.59 -11.50
N ARG A 13 -26.00 -4.11 -10.68
CA ARG A 13 -26.28 -5.37 -9.99
C ARG A 13 -27.34 -5.06 -8.94
N PRO A 14 -28.54 -5.66 -9.01
CA PRO A 14 -29.43 -5.66 -7.88
C PRO A 14 -28.66 -6.25 -6.70
N ILE A 15 -28.83 -5.67 -5.51
CA ILE A 15 -28.48 -6.35 -4.27
C ILE A 15 -29.32 -7.62 -4.31
N SER A 16 -28.71 -8.73 -4.74
CA SER A 16 -29.43 -10.00 -4.82
C SER A 16 -29.80 -10.37 -3.40
N ASN A 17 -31.08 -10.62 -3.14
CA ASN A 17 -31.57 -11.22 -1.92
C ASN A 17 -31.17 -12.71 -1.78
N GLU A 18 -30.17 -13.15 -2.52
CA GLU A 18 -29.60 -14.47 -2.36
C GLU A 18 -28.89 -14.56 -1.01
N ALA A 19 -29.25 -15.58 -0.25
CA ALA A 19 -28.54 -15.88 0.99
C ALA A 19 -27.04 -16.01 0.71
N LEU A 20 -26.21 -15.33 1.50
CA LEU A 20 -24.75 -15.41 1.36
C LEU A 20 -24.33 -16.88 1.46
N PRO A 21 -23.46 -17.36 0.55
CA PRO A 21 -22.86 -18.68 0.69
C PRO A 21 -22.19 -18.80 2.06
N THR A 22 -22.34 -19.93 2.72
CA THR A 22 -21.70 -20.18 4.03
C THR A 22 -20.37 -20.91 3.91
N ALA A 23 -19.98 -21.31 2.68
CA ALA A 23 -18.73 -22.03 2.40
C ALA A 23 -17.96 -21.41 1.24
N PHE A 24 -16.66 -21.22 1.46
CA PHE A 24 -15.71 -20.63 0.53
C PHE A 24 -14.45 -21.49 0.40
N ASP A 25 -13.70 -21.28 -0.67
CA ASP A 25 -12.40 -21.92 -0.85
C ASP A 25 -11.32 -21.16 -0.10
N VAL A 26 -11.35 -19.82 -0.20
CA VAL A 26 -10.38 -18.92 0.49
C VAL A 26 -11.11 -17.77 1.14
N ALA A 27 -10.81 -17.53 2.41
CA ALA A 27 -11.19 -16.33 3.14
C ALA A 27 -9.96 -15.43 3.37
N VAL A 28 -10.03 -14.18 2.91
CA VAL A 28 -9.04 -13.14 3.15
C VAL A 28 -9.51 -12.27 4.31
N VAL A 29 -8.66 -12.05 5.32
CA VAL A 29 -8.97 -11.21 6.48
C VAL A 29 -8.21 -9.89 6.37
N GLY A 30 -8.95 -8.79 6.21
CA GLY A 30 -8.43 -7.43 6.06
C GLY A 30 -8.63 -6.84 4.66
N GLY A 31 -9.36 -5.72 4.58
CA GLY A 31 -9.71 -5.00 3.35
C GLY A 31 -8.75 -3.86 2.99
N GLY A 32 -7.50 -3.93 3.42
CA GLY A 32 -6.44 -3.03 2.98
C GLY A 32 -5.93 -3.40 1.58
N VAL A 33 -4.99 -2.59 1.04
CA VAL A 33 -4.43 -2.78 -0.30
C VAL A 33 -3.86 -4.19 -0.52
N VAL A 34 -3.25 -4.79 0.50
CA VAL A 34 -2.67 -6.14 0.41
C VAL A 34 -3.78 -7.19 0.29
N GLY A 35 -4.78 -7.14 1.17
CA GLY A 35 -5.91 -8.09 1.11
C GLY A 35 -6.72 -7.95 -0.18
N CYS A 36 -6.96 -6.73 -0.65
CA CYS A 36 -7.63 -6.49 -1.93
C CYS A 36 -6.78 -6.97 -3.13
N ALA A 37 -5.44 -6.84 -3.07
CA ALA A 37 -4.55 -7.37 -4.09
C ALA A 37 -4.57 -8.91 -4.11
N VAL A 38 -4.54 -9.55 -2.93
CA VAL A 38 -4.68 -11.00 -2.79
C VAL A 38 -6.02 -11.48 -3.33
N LEU A 39 -7.12 -10.82 -2.95
CA LEU A 39 -8.45 -11.16 -3.44
C LEU A 39 -8.54 -11.07 -4.97
N ARG A 40 -8.02 -9.98 -5.56
CA ARG A 40 -7.99 -9.81 -7.01
C ARG A 40 -7.12 -10.85 -7.69
N GLU A 41 -5.95 -11.17 -7.16
CA GLU A 41 -5.07 -12.17 -7.76
C GLU A 41 -5.74 -13.57 -7.72
N LEU A 42 -6.31 -13.94 -6.57
CA LEU A 42 -7.00 -15.23 -6.42
C LEU A 42 -8.29 -15.30 -7.26
N SER A 43 -8.94 -14.18 -7.57
CA SER A 43 -10.12 -14.15 -8.44
C SER A 43 -9.84 -14.52 -9.89
N ARG A 44 -8.57 -14.66 -10.29
CA ARG A 44 -8.16 -15.22 -11.59
C ARG A 44 -8.38 -16.73 -11.70
N TYR A 45 -8.57 -17.37 -10.56
CA TYR A 45 -8.76 -18.82 -10.48
C TYR A 45 -10.22 -19.16 -10.19
N GLY A 46 -10.62 -20.41 -10.43
CA GLY A 46 -11.99 -20.90 -10.21
C GLY A 46 -12.35 -21.09 -8.73
N LEU A 47 -11.94 -20.16 -7.86
CA LEU A 47 -12.11 -20.21 -6.41
C LEU A 47 -13.31 -19.39 -5.95
N LYS A 48 -14.04 -19.88 -4.94
CA LYS A 48 -15.05 -19.12 -4.19
C LYS A 48 -14.34 -18.30 -3.11
N LEU A 49 -14.36 -16.97 -3.24
CA LEU A 49 -13.57 -16.06 -2.42
C LEU A 49 -14.45 -15.21 -1.50
N LEU A 50 -14.01 -15.06 -0.25
CA LEU A 50 -14.57 -14.16 0.74
C LEU A 50 -13.48 -13.21 1.24
N LEU A 51 -13.79 -11.93 1.40
CA LEU A 51 -12.99 -11.00 2.18
C LEU A 51 -13.80 -10.48 3.35
N LEU A 52 -13.21 -10.54 4.55
CA LEU A 52 -13.75 -9.99 5.79
C LEU A 52 -12.97 -8.73 6.18
N GLU A 53 -13.65 -7.60 6.29
CA GLU A 53 -13.09 -6.34 6.79
C GLU A 53 -13.86 -5.90 8.05
N LYS A 54 -13.13 -5.57 9.11
CA LYS A 54 -13.73 -5.16 10.39
C LYS A 54 -14.33 -3.76 10.34
N GLU A 55 -13.73 -2.88 9.58
CA GLU A 55 -14.18 -1.49 9.42
C GLU A 55 -15.40 -1.40 8.49
N PRO A 56 -16.16 -0.30 8.55
CA PRO A 56 -17.37 -0.15 7.73
C PRO A 56 -17.08 -0.05 6.24
N ASP A 57 -15.83 0.23 5.84
CA ASP A 57 -15.41 0.31 4.45
C ASP A 57 -13.98 -0.23 4.25
N LEU A 58 -13.58 -0.42 2.98
CA LEU A 58 -12.24 -0.82 2.61
C LEU A 58 -11.23 0.33 2.81
N ALA A 59 -9.94 -0.03 2.87
CA ALA A 59 -8.83 0.90 3.00
C ALA A 59 -8.81 1.75 4.30
N GLU A 60 -9.69 1.52 5.26
CA GLU A 60 -9.82 2.32 6.49
C GLU A 60 -8.61 2.25 7.44
N GLY A 61 -7.73 1.27 7.26
CA GLY A 61 -6.49 1.13 8.03
C GLY A 61 -5.30 1.89 7.42
N ILE A 62 -4.16 1.20 7.33
CA ILE A 62 -2.87 1.73 6.83
C ILE A 62 -2.97 2.24 5.38
N SER A 63 -3.87 1.66 4.59
CA SER A 63 -3.97 1.94 3.15
C SER A 63 -4.43 3.36 2.85
N LYS A 64 -5.16 4.05 3.74
CA LYS A 64 -5.49 5.48 3.61
C LYS A 64 -4.44 6.40 4.21
N GLY A 65 -3.68 5.92 5.21
CA GLY A 65 -2.74 6.71 6.00
C GLY A 65 -1.30 6.64 5.50
N ASN A 66 -1.05 6.88 4.20
CA ASN A 66 0.28 6.85 3.61
C ASN A 66 0.49 7.94 2.55
N SER A 67 1.68 8.06 1.99
CA SER A 67 2.04 9.10 1.01
C SER A 67 1.77 8.75 -0.45
N GLY A 68 1.23 7.57 -0.75
CA GLY A 68 0.90 7.16 -2.12
C GLY A 68 2.09 7.01 -3.07
N VAL A 69 3.28 6.75 -2.54
CA VAL A 69 4.49 6.61 -3.36
C VAL A 69 4.62 5.19 -3.90
N ILE A 70 4.78 5.07 -5.21
CA ILE A 70 5.24 3.85 -5.87
C ILE A 70 6.76 3.82 -5.76
N HIS A 71 7.29 3.04 -4.82
CA HIS A 71 8.72 2.96 -4.52
C HIS A 71 9.47 2.11 -5.54
N ALA A 72 10.71 2.51 -5.88
CA ALA A 72 11.55 1.77 -6.83
C ALA A 72 12.44 0.68 -6.19
N GLY A 73 12.59 0.64 -4.85
CA GLY A 73 13.26 -0.46 -4.15
C GLY A 73 14.72 -0.21 -3.72
N PHE A 74 15.29 0.96 -3.99
CA PHE A 74 16.71 1.21 -3.72
C PHE A 74 17.09 1.39 -2.24
N ASN A 75 16.14 1.83 -1.40
CA ASN A 75 16.40 2.15 0.01
C ASN A 75 16.03 1.03 0.99
N VAL A 76 15.76 -0.16 0.49
CA VAL A 76 15.46 -1.35 1.30
C VAL A 76 16.69 -2.25 1.37
N PRO A 77 17.02 -2.87 2.51
CA PRO A 77 18.16 -3.76 2.63
C PRO A 77 18.14 -4.88 1.59
N SER A 78 19.28 -5.12 0.95
CA SER A 78 19.40 -6.15 -0.10
C SER A 78 19.20 -7.55 0.50
N GLY A 79 18.61 -8.45 -0.29
CA GLY A 79 18.35 -9.83 0.11
C GLY A 79 17.05 -10.02 0.90
N THR A 80 16.35 -8.95 1.28
CA THR A 80 15.08 -9.01 2.00
C THR A 80 13.89 -9.27 1.07
N LEU A 81 12.82 -9.80 1.65
CA LEU A 81 11.53 -9.94 0.95
C LEU A 81 10.96 -8.58 0.55
N LYS A 82 11.15 -7.56 1.41
CA LYS A 82 10.83 -6.15 1.10
C LYS A 82 11.48 -5.70 -0.21
N ALA A 83 12.78 -5.95 -0.39
CA ALA A 83 13.50 -5.54 -1.60
C ALA A 83 12.97 -6.28 -2.83
N LYS A 84 12.88 -7.61 -2.75
CA LYS A 84 12.39 -8.48 -3.84
C LYS A 84 10.99 -8.09 -4.29
N THR A 85 10.05 -8.00 -3.35
CA THR A 85 8.65 -7.72 -3.67
C THR A 85 8.39 -6.28 -4.09
N ASN A 86 9.22 -5.32 -3.65
CA ASN A 86 9.14 -3.94 -4.10
C ASN A 86 9.61 -3.77 -5.55
N VAL A 87 10.76 -4.36 -5.91
CA VAL A 87 11.29 -4.25 -7.29
C VAL A 87 10.37 -4.96 -8.29
N ASP A 88 9.91 -6.17 -7.97
CA ASP A 88 8.91 -6.88 -8.79
C ASP A 88 7.57 -6.13 -8.83
N GLY A 89 7.11 -5.65 -7.69
CA GLY A 89 5.87 -4.89 -7.54
C GLY A 89 5.85 -3.56 -8.31
N LEU A 90 6.99 -2.92 -8.53
CA LEU A 90 7.09 -1.66 -9.27
C LEU A 90 6.44 -1.75 -10.65
N SER A 91 6.79 -2.76 -11.43
CA SER A 91 6.22 -2.97 -12.77
C SER A 91 4.75 -3.40 -12.71
N ARG A 92 4.39 -4.24 -11.74
CA ARG A 92 3.04 -4.75 -11.55
C ARG A 92 2.05 -3.66 -11.14
N VAL A 93 2.44 -2.75 -10.24
CA VAL A 93 1.57 -1.62 -9.83
C VAL A 93 1.24 -0.73 -11.02
N TYR A 94 2.23 -0.34 -11.83
CA TYR A 94 1.96 0.49 -13.02
C TYR A 94 1.08 -0.23 -14.04
N LYS A 95 1.26 -1.53 -14.23
CA LYS A 95 0.41 -2.33 -15.11
C LYS A 95 -1.04 -2.34 -14.59
N LEU A 96 -1.24 -2.71 -13.32
CA LEU A 96 -2.55 -2.78 -12.69
C LEU A 96 -3.24 -1.42 -12.64
N ALA A 97 -2.51 -0.34 -12.33
CA ALA A 97 -3.08 0.99 -12.29
C ALA A 97 -3.65 1.41 -13.66
N ARG A 98 -3.00 1.04 -14.77
CA ARG A 98 -3.53 1.26 -16.13
C ARG A 98 -4.73 0.37 -16.42
N GLU A 99 -4.64 -0.94 -16.15
CA GLU A 99 -5.74 -1.91 -16.39
C GLU A 99 -7.01 -1.54 -15.61
N LEU A 100 -6.83 -1.04 -14.39
CA LEU A 100 -7.93 -0.72 -13.48
C LEU A 100 -8.36 0.76 -13.54
N GLY A 101 -7.77 1.57 -14.41
CA GLY A 101 -8.11 2.97 -14.55
C GLY A 101 -7.80 3.82 -13.32
N VAL A 102 -6.79 3.45 -12.52
CA VAL A 102 -6.41 4.18 -11.30
C VAL A 102 -5.51 5.35 -11.62
N PRO A 103 -5.81 6.56 -11.12
CA PRO A 103 -4.94 7.72 -11.28
C PRO A 103 -3.55 7.47 -10.69
N HIS A 104 -2.53 7.65 -11.51
CA HIS A 104 -1.14 7.51 -11.12
C HIS A 104 -0.24 8.37 -12.02
N ARG A 105 0.97 8.64 -11.54
CA ARG A 105 1.94 9.43 -12.30
C ARG A 105 3.36 8.93 -12.00
N LYS A 106 4.13 8.64 -13.05
CA LYS A 106 5.55 8.31 -12.95
C LYS A 106 6.33 9.62 -12.90
N THR A 107 6.58 10.11 -11.70
CA THR A 107 7.17 11.43 -11.45
C THR A 107 8.69 11.42 -11.39
N GLY A 108 9.30 10.27 -11.13
CA GLY A 108 10.64 10.21 -10.60
C GLY A 108 10.66 10.57 -9.11
N LYS A 109 11.85 10.55 -8.51
CA LYS A 109 12.13 10.97 -7.13
C LYS A 109 13.59 11.39 -7.01
N LEU A 110 13.86 12.37 -6.14
CA LEU A 110 15.21 12.76 -5.74
C LEU A 110 15.43 12.46 -4.25
N VAL A 111 16.57 11.84 -3.92
CA VAL A 111 17.12 11.84 -2.56
C VAL A 111 18.27 12.85 -2.54
N VAL A 112 18.11 13.95 -1.80
CA VAL A 112 18.90 15.16 -1.95
C VAL A 112 19.89 15.29 -0.81
N ALA A 113 21.17 15.47 -1.16
CA ALA A 113 22.25 15.91 -0.28
C ALA A 113 22.40 17.43 -0.40
N VAL A 114 22.12 18.14 0.67
CA VAL A 114 22.33 19.59 0.77
C VAL A 114 23.82 19.88 0.92
N ASP A 115 24.50 19.10 1.76
CA ASP A 115 25.93 19.20 1.98
C ASP A 115 26.73 18.23 1.11
N ALA A 116 27.92 18.64 0.70
CA ALA A 116 28.80 17.79 -0.11
C ALA A 116 29.27 16.54 0.65
N SER A 117 29.32 16.61 1.98
CA SER A 117 29.70 15.51 2.87
C SER A 117 28.71 14.33 2.84
N ASP A 118 27.48 14.53 2.36
CA ASP A 118 26.45 13.50 2.27
C ASP A 118 26.50 12.70 0.97
N ARG A 119 27.32 13.12 -0.02
CA ARG A 119 27.46 12.44 -1.30
C ARG A 119 27.83 10.95 -1.15
N PRO A 120 28.75 10.52 -0.28
CA PRO A 120 29.05 9.11 -0.10
C PRO A 120 27.82 8.28 0.32
N ARG A 121 26.88 8.84 1.09
CA ARG A 121 25.64 8.17 1.45
C ARG A 121 24.72 7.96 0.24
N LEU A 122 24.67 8.88 -0.70
CA LEU A 122 23.95 8.68 -1.98
C LEU A 122 24.56 7.56 -2.80
N GLU A 123 25.89 7.45 -2.82
CA GLU A 123 26.61 6.37 -3.52
C GLU A 123 26.35 5.00 -2.88
N GLU A 124 26.29 4.93 -1.54
CA GLU A 124 25.87 3.73 -0.80
C GLU A 124 24.44 3.31 -1.16
N LEU A 125 23.51 4.25 -1.18
CA LEU A 125 22.11 4.01 -1.56
C LEU A 125 21.98 3.55 -3.02
N LYS A 126 22.74 4.17 -3.93
CA LYS A 126 22.78 3.74 -5.32
C LYS A 126 23.29 2.31 -5.44
N ALA A 127 24.41 2.01 -4.82
CA ALA A 127 25.00 0.67 -4.84
C ALA A 127 24.03 -0.39 -4.23
N GLN A 128 23.28 -0.04 -3.17
CA GLN A 128 22.23 -0.90 -2.63
C GLN A 128 21.09 -1.11 -3.63
N GLY A 129 20.65 -0.04 -4.28
CA GLY A 129 19.59 -0.10 -5.29
C GLY A 129 20.00 -0.93 -6.52
N ASP A 130 21.24 -0.79 -6.96
CA ASP A 130 21.80 -1.59 -8.06
C ASP A 130 21.80 -3.09 -7.70
N ARG A 131 22.21 -3.44 -6.46
CA ARG A 131 22.12 -4.83 -5.96
C ARG A 131 20.69 -5.36 -5.87
N ASN A 132 19.71 -4.49 -5.57
CA ASN A 132 18.30 -4.85 -5.54
C ASN A 132 17.67 -4.98 -6.94
N GLY A 133 18.36 -4.55 -7.98
CA GLY A 133 17.84 -4.51 -9.35
C GLY A 133 16.94 -3.31 -9.63
N THR A 134 17.06 -2.21 -8.86
CA THR A 134 16.30 -0.97 -9.10
C THR A 134 16.77 -0.33 -10.39
N PRO A 135 15.89 -0.08 -11.39
CA PRO A 135 16.30 0.44 -12.67
C PRO A 135 16.61 1.94 -12.65
N GLY A 136 17.60 2.37 -13.43
CA GLY A 136 17.83 3.75 -13.83
C GLY A 136 18.28 4.70 -12.71
N LEU A 137 18.95 4.21 -11.67
CA LEU A 137 19.47 5.05 -10.59
C LEU A 137 20.71 5.81 -11.02
N GLU A 138 20.74 7.13 -10.81
CA GLU A 138 21.85 7.99 -11.15
C GLU A 138 22.15 9.01 -10.05
N ILE A 139 23.43 9.29 -9.80
CA ILE A 139 23.85 10.44 -8.99
C ILE A 139 23.90 11.66 -9.91
N VAL A 140 23.13 12.66 -9.57
CA VAL A 140 23.01 13.89 -10.35
C VAL A 140 23.51 15.11 -9.55
N ASP A 141 23.97 16.12 -10.26
CA ASP A 141 24.47 17.37 -9.69
C ASP A 141 23.38 18.43 -9.49
N GLU A 142 23.79 19.59 -8.96
CA GLU A 142 22.91 20.74 -8.73
C GLU A 142 22.20 21.23 -10.00
N SER A 143 22.87 21.18 -11.15
CA SER A 143 22.30 21.60 -12.44
C SER A 143 21.11 20.71 -12.83
N ALA A 144 21.27 19.39 -12.71
CA ALA A 144 20.22 18.43 -12.96
C ALA A 144 19.08 18.51 -11.90
N ILE A 145 19.43 18.76 -10.64
CA ILE A 145 18.39 19.01 -9.59
C ILE A 145 17.53 20.22 -9.97
N ARG A 146 18.15 21.33 -10.38
CA ARG A 146 17.41 22.55 -10.80
C ARG A 146 16.52 22.29 -12.02
N ALA A 147 16.98 21.48 -12.96
CA ALA A 147 16.18 21.15 -14.14
C ALA A 147 14.95 20.29 -13.78
N LEU A 148 15.08 19.34 -12.84
CA LEU A 148 14.01 18.45 -12.40
C LEU A 148 13.08 19.06 -11.36
N ALA A 149 13.62 19.88 -10.45
CA ALA A 149 12.92 20.43 -9.29
C ALA A 149 13.52 21.81 -8.92
N PRO A 150 13.17 22.88 -9.64
CA PRO A 150 13.85 24.18 -9.55
C PRO A 150 13.81 24.84 -8.17
N ASN A 151 12.86 24.49 -7.32
CA ASN A 151 12.71 25.05 -5.97
C ASN A 151 13.42 24.23 -4.88
N VAL A 152 14.06 23.10 -5.25
CA VAL A 152 14.75 22.21 -4.33
C VAL A 152 16.20 22.66 -4.13
N ARG A 153 16.62 22.77 -2.86
CA ARG A 153 18.02 23.03 -2.49
C ARG A 153 18.77 21.72 -2.40
N GLY A 154 19.89 21.60 -3.11
CA GLY A 154 20.76 20.45 -3.03
C GLY A 154 21.97 20.59 -3.93
N ARG A 155 23.07 19.95 -3.55
CA ARG A 155 24.32 19.89 -4.36
C ARG A 155 24.40 18.61 -5.17
N TRP A 156 23.91 17.52 -4.59
CA TRP A 156 23.89 16.21 -5.20
C TRP A 156 22.56 15.54 -4.90
N ALA A 157 22.11 14.68 -5.79
CA ALA A 157 20.95 13.83 -5.52
C ALA A 157 21.09 12.44 -6.15
N LEU A 158 20.48 11.45 -5.52
CA LEU A 158 20.17 10.18 -6.16
C LEU A 158 18.82 10.34 -6.88
N SER A 159 18.85 10.27 -8.19
CA SER A 159 17.68 10.28 -9.06
C SER A 159 17.14 8.86 -9.24
N SER A 160 15.84 8.69 -9.05
CA SER A 160 15.11 7.42 -9.26
C SER A 160 13.95 7.66 -10.21
N PRO A 161 14.15 7.54 -11.53
CA PRO A 161 13.18 7.94 -12.56
C PRO A 161 11.94 7.05 -12.64
N HIS A 162 11.99 5.85 -12.03
CA HIS A 162 10.88 4.90 -12.04
C HIS A 162 9.97 5.00 -10.81
N THR A 163 10.32 5.80 -9.81
CA THR A 163 9.43 6.17 -8.71
C THR A 163 8.23 6.95 -9.23
N GLY A 164 7.08 6.81 -8.59
CA GLY A 164 5.88 7.55 -8.94
C GLY A 164 4.95 7.76 -7.77
N ILE A 165 3.78 8.29 -8.06
CA ILE A 165 2.69 8.50 -7.12
C ILE A 165 1.40 7.88 -7.64
N ILE A 166 0.57 7.39 -6.75
CA ILE A 166 -0.72 6.75 -7.03
C ILE A 166 -1.72 7.16 -5.94
N SER A 167 -3.01 7.14 -6.25
CA SER A 167 -4.04 7.20 -5.22
C SER A 167 -4.15 5.84 -4.50
N PRO A 168 -3.69 5.71 -3.23
CA PRO A 168 -3.71 4.42 -2.53
C PRO A 168 -5.14 3.93 -2.28
N TYR A 169 -6.04 4.87 -1.98
CA TYR A 169 -7.45 4.61 -1.76
C TYR A 169 -8.09 4.04 -3.04
N GLU A 170 -8.01 4.78 -4.15
CA GLU A 170 -8.60 4.34 -5.43
C GLU A 170 -7.99 3.03 -5.93
N PHE A 171 -6.68 2.82 -5.69
CA PHE A 171 -6.03 1.56 -6.05
C PHE A 171 -6.60 0.38 -5.26
N THR A 172 -6.81 0.55 -3.94
CA THR A 172 -7.41 -0.48 -3.08
C THR A 172 -8.81 -0.85 -3.54
N PHE A 173 -9.66 0.16 -3.80
CA PHE A 173 -11.02 -0.05 -4.28
C PHE A 173 -11.06 -0.68 -5.67
N ALA A 174 -10.18 -0.23 -6.57
CA ALA A 174 -10.14 -0.79 -7.93
C ALA A 174 -9.75 -2.28 -7.95
N LEU A 175 -8.84 -2.70 -7.06
CA LEU A 175 -8.51 -4.11 -6.87
C LEU A 175 -9.72 -4.90 -6.36
N ALA A 176 -10.43 -4.36 -5.37
CA ALA A 176 -11.64 -4.96 -4.82
C ALA A 176 -12.77 -5.06 -5.84
N ASP A 177 -13.03 -3.99 -6.60
CA ASP A 177 -14.06 -3.94 -7.65
C ASP A 177 -13.79 -4.99 -8.74
N CYS A 178 -12.52 -5.14 -9.16
CA CYS A 178 -12.14 -6.16 -10.11
C CYS A 178 -12.42 -7.57 -9.56
N ALA A 179 -12.10 -7.83 -8.29
CA ALA A 179 -12.39 -9.12 -7.66
C ALA A 179 -13.90 -9.38 -7.52
N LEU A 180 -14.68 -8.38 -7.12
CA LEU A 180 -16.16 -8.43 -7.08
C LEU A 180 -16.74 -8.74 -8.46
N GLY A 181 -16.24 -8.08 -9.50
CA GLY A 181 -16.60 -8.33 -10.91
C GLY A 181 -16.37 -9.78 -11.33
N ASN A 182 -15.39 -10.43 -10.74
CA ASN A 182 -15.03 -11.83 -10.94
C ASN A 182 -15.66 -12.79 -9.90
N GLY A 183 -16.68 -12.35 -9.15
CA GLY A 183 -17.51 -13.21 -8.29
C GLY A 183 -17.02 -13.34 -6.84
N ALA A 184 -15.96 -12.65 -6.41
CA ALA A 184 -15.59 -12.61 -5.01
C ALA A 184 -16.68 -11.94 -4.15
N ARG A 185 -16.70 -12.23 -2.86
CA ARG A 185 -17.58 -11.58 -1.87
C ARG A 185 -16.75 -10.76 -0.89
N ILE A 186 -17.23 -9.58 -0.55
CA ILE A 186 -16.61 -8.67 0.43
C ILE A 186 -17.65 -8.29 1.47
N LEU A 187 -17.29 -8.45 2.74
CA LEU A 187 -18.12 -8.09 3.88
C LEU A 187 -17.36 -7.09 4.75
N CYS A 188 -17.70 -5.81 4.63
CA CYS A 188 -17.26 -4.75 5.53
C CYS A 188 -18.10 -4.73 6.82
N GLY A 189 -17.61 -4.09 7.90
CA GLY A 189 -18.23 -4.10 9.20
C GLY A 189 -18.36 -5.53 9.78
N THR A 190 -17.43 -6.42 9.43
CA THR A 190 -17.52 -7.84 9.74
C THR A 190 -16.19 -8.34 10.33
N PRO A 191 -15.89 -7.99 11.60
CA PRO A 191 -14.69 -8.45 12.27
C PRO A 191 -14.70 -9.98 12.44
N LEU A 192 -13.54 -10.61 12.23
CA LEU A 192 -13.29 -11.99 12.63
C LEU A 192 -13.18 -12.05 14.15
N THR A 193 -14.03 -12.85 14.81
CA THR A 193 -14.10 -12.92 16.28
C THR A 193 -13.65 -14.26 16.83
N SER A 194 -13.73 -15.33 16.05
CA SER A 194 -13.25 -16.66 16.44
C SER A 194 -12.85 -17.50 15.24
N VAL A 195 -11.97 -18.45 15.48
CA VAL A 195 -11.51 -19.42 14.49
C VAL A 195 -11.59 -20.82 15.11
N GLU A 196 -12.29 -21.72 14.45
CA GLU A 196 -12.33 -23.12 14.80
C GLU A 196 -11.67 -23.93 13.68
N ALA A 197 -10.61 -24.69 13.99
CA ALA A 197 -9.98 -25.58 13.03
C ALA A 197 -10.89 -26.79 12.75
N ARG A 198 -11.01 -27.15 11.49
CA ARG A 198 -11.78 -28.30 10.98
C ARG A 198 -10.87 -29.24 10.18
N PRO A 199 -11.23 -30.48 9.96
CA PRO A 199 -10.42 -31.41 9.15
C PRO A 199 -10.06 -30.87 7.77
N ASP A 200 -10.99 -30.15 7.13
CA ASP A 200 -10.85 -29.64 5.76
C ASP A 200 -10.67 -28.11 5.68
N GLY A 201 -10.32 -27.46 6.79
CA GLY A 201 -10.13 -26.00 6.81
C GLY A 201 -10.53 -25.35 8.13
N TYR A 202 -11.35 -24.32 8.07
CA TYR A 202 -11.69 -23.48 9.22
C TYR A 202 -13.17 -23.08 9.21
N LEU A 203 -13.72 -22.89 10.41
CA LEU A 203 -14.97 -22.18 10.62
C LEU A 203 -14.64 -20.82 11.26
N LEU A 204 -14.96 -19.76 10.55
CA LEU A 204 -14.70 -18.37 10.93
C LEU A 204 -15.95 -17.76 11.53
N GLY A 205 -15.90 -17.40 12.82
CA GLY A 205 -17.00 -16.73 13.51
C GLY A 205 -16.95 -15.22 13.35
N THR A 206 -18.10 -14.62 13.05
CA THR A 206 -18.28 -13.18 12.89
C THR A 206 -19.62 -12.74 13.46
N PRO A 207 -19.88 -11.43 13.72
CA PRO A 207 -21.20 -10.95 14.12
C PRO A 207 -22.31 -11.20 13.08
N ARG A 208 -21.94 -11.48 11.83
CA ARG A 208 -22.89 -11.80 10.75
C ARG A 208 -23.12 -13.32 10.55
N GLY A 209 -22.61 -14.15 11.46
CA GLY A 209 -22.66 -15.59 11.37
C GLY A 209 -21.31 -16.23 11.11
N SER A 210 -21.30 -17.52 10.84
CA SER A 210 -20.08 -18.28 10.64
C SER A 210 -19.91 -18.69 9.18
N PHE A 211 -18.66 -18.64 8.70
CA PHE A 211 -18.27 -18.97 7.34
C PHE A 211 -17.24 -20.12 7.36
N ALA A 212 -17.53 -21.20 6.64
CA ALA A 212 -16.57 -22.26 6.43
C ALA A 212 -15.62 -21.87 5.28
N THR A 213 -14.34 -22.20 5.43
CA THR A 213 -13.35 -21.95 4.38
C THR A 213 -12.25 -23.00 4.41
N ARG A 214 -11.69 -23.36 3.25
CA ARG A 214 -10.53 -24.26 3.19
C ARG A 214 -9.22 -23.55 3.55
N TRP A 215 -9.05 -22.33 3.07
CA TRP A 215 -7.87 -21.49 3.29
C TRP A 215 -8.23 -20.19 3.99
N VAL A 216 -7.33 -19.73 4.84
CA VAL A 216 -7.37 -18.39 5.40
C VAL A 216 -6.11 -17.64 5.01
N VAL A 217 -6.26 -16.40 4.53
CA VAL A 217 -5.14 -15.50 4.25
C VAL A 217 -5.27 -14.28 5.17
N ASN A 218 -4.38 -14.18 6.13
CA ASN A 218 -4.34 -13.10 7.10
C ASN A 218 -3.60 -11.89 6.52
N CYS A 219 -4.36 -10.87 6.15
CA CYS A 219 -3.89 -9.56 5.63
C CYS A 219 -4.32 -8.41 6.55
N ALA A 220 -4.48 -8.68 7.86
CA ALA A 220 -5.11 -7.75 8.81
C ALA A 220 -4.21 -6.56 9.24
N GLY A 221 -3.05 -6.37 8.62
CA GLY A 221 -2.20 -5.19 8.84
C GLY A 221 -1.73 -5.07 10.28
N LEU A 222 -2.18 -4.02 11.01
CA LEU A 222 -1.83 -3.80 12.42
C LEU A 222 -2.33 -4.89 13.36
N ASP A 223 -3.42 -5.58 12.99
CA ASP A 223 -4.03 -6.61 13.83
C ASP A 223 -3.66 -8.04 13.35
N ALA A 224 -2.68 -8.18 12.44
CA ALA A 224 -2.35 -9.48 11.88
C ALA A 224 -1.81 -10.48 12.93
N ASP A 225 -1.15 -10.01 13.98
CA ASP A 225 -0.74 -10.84 15.13
C ASP A 225 -1.96 -11.27 15.97
N GLU A 226 -2.94 -10.41 16.17
CA GLU A 226 -4.18 -10.71 16.90
C GLU A 226 -5.06 -11.70 16.12
N VAL A 227 -5.19 -11.50 14.81
CA VAL A 227 -5.90 -12.44 13.92
C VAL A 227 -5.22 -13.81 13.88
N ALA A 228 -3.89 -13.86 13.86
CA ALA A 228 -3.14 -15.11 13.96
C ALA A 228 -3.39 -15.81 15.30
N ALA A 229 -3.44 -15.05 16.40
CA ALA A 229 -3.69 -15.57 17.75
C ALA A 229 -5.08 -16.22 17.87
N LEU A 230 -6.11 -15.76 17.15
CA LEU A 230 -7.43 -16.42 17.10
C LEU A 230 -7.35 -17.88 16.58
N ALA A 231 -6.35 -18.16 15.72
CA ALA A 231 -6.07 -19.53 15.24
C ALA A 231 -5.08 -20.28 16.14
N GLY A 232 -4.65 -19.72 17.27
CA GLY A 232 -3.65 -20.27 18.16
C GLY A 232 -2.22 -20.13 17.67
N ILE A 233 -1.93 -19.18 16.76
CA ILE A 233 -0.60 -18.84 16.25
C ILE A 233 -0.10 -17.62 17.03
N ALA A 234 0.90 -17.80 17.91
CA ALA A 234 1.42 -16.75 18.79
C ALA A 234 2.84 -16.28 18.42
N ASP A 235 3.30 -16.59 17.20
CA ASP A 235 4.69 -16.39 16.77
C ASP A 235 5.01 -14.93 16.40
N TYR A 236 3.99 -14.09 16.30
CA TYR A 236 4.13 -12.71 15.81
C TYR A 236 3.79 -11.69 16.88
N LYS A 237 4.49 -10.55 16.84
CA LYS A 237 4.11 -9.36 17.57
C LYS A 237 4.31 -8.13 16.71
N ILE A 238 3.25 -7.35 16.54
CA ILE A 238 3.25 -6.12 15.76
C ILE A 238 3.29 -4.91 16.69
N TYR A 239 4.23 -4.02 16.40
CA TYR A 239 4.40 -2.74 17.05
C TYR A 239 3.92 -1.63 16.13
N ALA A 240 3.10 -0.72 16.65
CA ALA A 240 2.59 0.41 15.89
C ALA A 240 3.59 1.57 15.89
N TYR A 241 3.98 2.04 14.70
CA TYR A 241 4.81 3.24 14.53
C TYR A 241 4.02 4.31 13.79
N ARG A 242 3.68 5.38 14.52
CA ARG A 242 2.93 6.50 14.00
C ARG A 242 3.80 7.38 13.11
N GLY A 243 3.29 7.69 11.92
CA GLY A 243 3.85 8.65 10.99
C GLY A 243 2.88 9.79 10.78
N GLU A 244 3.20 10.96 11.31
CA GLU A 244 2.40 12.17 11.15
C GLU A 244 2.75 12.86 9.83
N TYR A 245 1.74 13.43 9.20
CA TYR A 245 1.83 14.17 7.94
C TYR A 245 1.15 15.53 8.07
N LEU A 246 1.65 16.47 7.30
CA LEU A 246 1.04 17.77 7.11
C LEU A 246 0.77 17.98 5.62
N ILE A 247 -0.38 18.53 5.28
CA ILE A 247 -0.81 18.78 3.89
C ILE A 247 -0.75 20.29 3.62
N ALA A 248 0.09 20.68 2.66
CA ALA A 248 0.05 22.04 2.10
C ALA A 248 -1.09 22.17 1.10
N ASP A 249 -1.59 23.39 0.90
CA ASP A 249 -2.64 23.68 -0.05
C ASP A 249 -2.26 23.24 -1.47
N ARG A 250 -3.27 23.13 -2.32
CA ARG A 250 -3.16 22.64 -3.70
C ARG A 250 -2.17 23.48 -4.54
N GLU A 251 -2.12 24.77 -4.31
CA GLU A 251 -1.18 25.67 -4.99
C GLU A 251 0.30 25.33 -4.70
N ALA A 252 0.60 24.62 -3.61
CA ALA A 252 1.96 24.18 -3.31
C ALA A 252 2.52 23.19 -4.35
N GLY A 253 1.67 22.52 -5.11
CA GLY A 253 2.10 21.65 -6.21
C GLY A 253 2.81 22.38 -7.36
N GLU A 254 2.66 23.71 -7.46
CA GLU A 254 3.37 24.52 -8.45
C GLU A 254 4.88 24.57 -8.17
N VAL A 255 5.28 24.40 -6.91
CA VAL A 255 6.70 24.47 -6.51
C VAL A 255 7.36 23.10 -6.35
N LEU A 256 6.58 22.02 -6.32
CA LEU A 256 7.11 20.66 -6.17
C LEU A 256 6.31 19.63 -6.99
N GLY A 257 6.88 19.20 -8.11
CA GLY A 257 6.25 18.23 -9.03
C GLY A 257 6.67 16.78 -8.84
N ILE A 258 7.72 16.52 -8.06
CA ILE A 258 8.31 15.18 -7.81
C ILE A 258 8.54 14.96 -6.32
N PRO A 259 8.53 13.71 -5.82
CA PRO A 259 8.94 13.41 -4.44
C PRO A 259 10.40 13.78 -4.19
N VAL A 260 10.64 14.49 -3.09
CA VAL A 260 11.98 14.89 -2.65
C VAL A 260 12.19 14.46 -1.20
N TYR A 261 13.26 13.72 -0.97
CA TYR A 261 13.63 13.18 0.32
C TYR A 261 15.00 13.71 0.70
N PRO A 262 15.28 13.99 1.97
CA PRO A 262 16.65 14.20 2.41
C PRO A 262 17.44 12.90 2.38
N VAL A 263 18.75 12.99 2.42
CA VAL A 263 19.61 11.84 2.67
C VAL A 263 19.28 11.26 4.05
N PRO A 264 18.95 9.95 4.14
CA PRO A 264 18.66 9.34 5.43
C PRO A 264 19.93 9.28 6.31
N PRO A 265 19.81 9.52 7.64
CA PRO A 265 20.94 9.38 8.55
C PRO A 265 21.47 7.93 8.55
N ARG A 266 22.74 7.77 8.99
CA ARG A 266 23.42 6.45 8.93
C ARG A 266 22.88 5.43 9.93
N ASP A 267 22.24 5.89 10.99
CA ASP A 267 21.67 5.04 12.03
C ASP A 267 20.29 4.46 11.68
N ASP A 268 19.76 4.81 10.49
CA ASP A 268 18.45 4.43 9.99
C ASP A 268 17.28 4.72 10.98
N SER A 269 17.53 5.55 11.98
CA SER A 269 16.56 5.88 13.04
C SER A 269 15.35 6.63 12.50
N PHE A 270 15.56 7.41 11.43
CA PHE A 270 14.55 8.22 10.80
C PHE A 270 14.94 8.54 9.34
N LEU A 271 14.01 8.49 8.41
CA LEU A 271 14.28 8.73 6.98
C LEU A 271 14.29 10.24 6.59
N GLY A 272 14.18 11.14 7.58
CA GLY A 272 13.96 12.56 7.32
C GLY A 272 12.54 12.88 6.83
N VAL A 273 12.20 14.16 6.76
CA VAL A 273 10.88 14.58 6.26
C VAL A 273 10.84 14.50 4.75
N HIS A 274 9.97 13.66 4.24
CA HIS A 274 9.72 13.52 2.81
C HIS A 274 8.76 14.61 2.33
N LEU A 275 9.00 15.14 1.16
CA LEU A 275 8.10 16.03 0.46
C LEU A 275 7.53 15.28 -0.74
N THR A 276 6.22 15.08 -0.74
CA THR A 276 5.57 14.26 -1.77
C THR A 276 4.39 15.02 -2.39
N PRO A 277 4.45 15.35 -3.69
CA PRO A 277 3.28 15.90 -4.38
C PRO A 277 2.19 14.85 -4.47
N THR A 278 0.94 15.28 -4.41
CA THR A 278 -0.22 14.42 -4.63
C THR A 278 -0.71 14.51 -6.08
N LEU A 279 -1.59 13.60 -6.46
CA LEU A 279 -2.26 13.64 -7.77
C LEU A 279 -3.18 14.86 -7.92
N HIS A 280 -3.61 15.44 -6.80
CA HIS A 280 -4.53 16.57 -6.76
C HIS A 280 -3.84 17.94 -6.61
N GLY A 281 -2.50 17.97 -6.61
CA GLY A 281 -1.72 19.20 -6.55
C GLY A 281 -1.27 19.62 -5.15
N ASN A 282 -1.73 18.96 -4.08
CA ASN A 282 -1.21 19.19 -2.74
C ASN A 282 0.22 18.68 -2.58
N VAL A 283 0.92 19.16 -1.56
CA VAL A 283 2.22 18.62 -1.13
C VAL A 283 2.09 18.09 0.29
N LEU A 284 2.49 16.82 0.47
CA LEU A 284 2.59 16.17 1.78
C LEU A 284 3.98 16.41 2.36
N LEU A 285 4.05 16.81 3.63
CA LEU A 285 5.25 16.86 4.44
C LEU A 285 5.17 15.70 5.44
N GLY A 286 6.14 14.83 5.46
CA GLY A 286 6.14 13.64 6.29
C GLY A 286 6.35 12.36 5.49
N PRO A 287 6.34 11.22 6.17
CA PRO A 287 5.91 11.02 7.54
C PRO A 287 7.02 11.26 8.58
N SER A 288 6.59 11.47 9.82
CA SER A 288 7.42 11.22 10.99
C SER A 288 7.51 9.71 11.31
N SER A 289 8.21 9.34 12.37
CA SER A 289 8.24 7.97 12.88
C SER A 289 8.38 7.97 14.40
N ALA A 290 7.35 7.50 15.11
CA ALA A 290 7.38 7.34 16.56
C ALA A 290 6.62 6.06 16.95
N TYR A 291 7.20 5.29 17.86
CA TYR A 291 6.48 4.16 18.47
C TYR A 291 5.28 4.68 19.27
N VAL A 292 4.16 4.00 19.18
CA VAL A 292 2.97 4.21 20.00
C VAL A 292 2.48 2.87 20.53
N GLU A 293 2.03 2.86 21.78
CA GLU A 293 1.57 1.63 22.42
C GLU A 293 0.21 1.21 21.88
N ASP A 294 -0.69 2.17 21.69
CA ASP A 294 -2.01 1.91 21.13
C ASP A 294 -1.94 1.85 19.59
N LYS A 295 -2.27 0.68 19.03
CA LYS A 295 -2.37 0.45 17.59
C LYS A 295 -3.45 1.31 16.89
N ARG A 296 -4.19 2.15 17.62
CA ARG A 296 -5.23 3.05 17.12
C ARG A 296 -4.87 4.53 17.29
N ASP A 297 -3.73 4.84 17.94
CA ASP A 297 -3.30 6.22 18.14
C ASP A 297 -2.79 6.85 16.84
N ALA A 298 -3.70 7.38 16.05
CA ALA A 298 -3.44 8.17 14.85
C ALA A 298 -3.53 9.69 15.11
N ALA A 299 -3.25 10.14 16.34
CA ALA A 299 -3.24 11.55 16.67
C ALA A 299 -2.09 12.29 15.98
N THR A 300 -2.30 13.57 15.70
CA THR A 300 -1.26 14.50 15.25
C THR A 300 -0.88 15.46 16.38
N THR A 301 0.37 15.89 16.40
CA THR A 301 0.89 16.75 17.46
C THR A 301 1.42 18.07 16.90
N ARG A 302 1.24 19.17 17.67
CA ARG A 302 1.76 20.48 17.27
C ARG A 302 3.28 20.45 17.13
N ALA A 303 3.98 19.84 18.08
CA ALA A 303 5.44 19.74 18.05
C ALA A 303 5.94 19.05 16.77
N MET A 304 5.29 17.97 16.34
CA MET A 304 5.65 17.29 15.10
C MET A 304 5.29 18.12 13.87
N THR A 305 4.14 18.79 13.87
CA THR A 305 3.76 19.72 12.79
C THR A 305 4.80 20.80 12.58
N ASP A 306 5.29 21.42 13.67
CA ASP A 306 6.30 22.48 13.60
C ASP A 306 7.65 21.91 13.11
N ARG A 307 8.04 20.71 13.53
CA ARG A 307 9.22 20.00 13.05
C ARG A 307 9.13 19.68 11.55
N LEU A 308 8.00 19.12 11.09
CA LEU A 308 7.78 18.79 9.67
C LEU A 308 7.93 20.03 8.78
N LYS A 309 7.41 21.19 9.23
CA LYS A 309 7.58 22.47 8.53
C LYS A 309 9.05 22.90 8.49
N ALA A 310 9.75 22.84 9.63
CA ALA A 310 11.14 23.28 9.72
C ALA A 310 12.02 22.49 8.74
N GLU A 311 11.97 21.16 8.78
CA GLU A 311 12.76 20.30 7.90
C GLU A 311 12.36 20.46 6.41
N ALA A 312 11.07 20.57 6.10
CA ALA A 312 10.60 20.80 4.73
C ALA A 312 11.12 22.13 4.14
N PHE A 313 11.16 23.17 4.95
CA PHE A 313 11.62 24.50 4.52
C PHE A 313 13.13 24.59 4.31
N GLU A 314 13.90 23.67 4.84
CA GLU A 314 15.33 23.55 4.52
C GLU A 314 15.54 23.05 3.09
N LEU A 315 14.77 22.05 2.67
CA LEU A 315 14.84 21.46 1.35
C LEU A 315 14.14 22.32 0.28
N VAL A 316 12.94 22.83 0.59
CA VAL A 316 12.09 23.59 -0.34
C VAL A 316 11.56 24.87 0.34
N PRO A 317 12.36 25.93 0.46
CA PRO A 317 11.97 27.16 1.14
C PRO A 317 10.72 27.83 0.58
N ALA A 318 10.44 27.63 -0.68
CA ALA A 318 9.26 28.17 -1.35
C ALA A 318 7.93 27.70 -0.73
N LEU A 319 7.91 26.54 -0.03
CA LEU A 319 6.72 26.03 0.67
C LEU A 319 6.25 26.95 1.81
N ARG A 320 7.10 27.86 2.32
CA ARG A 320 6.70 28.84 3.36
C ARG A 320 5.57 29.76 2.93
N ARG A 321 5.36 29.94 1.63
CA ARG A 321 4.34 30.85 1.08
C ARG A 321 2.94 30.27 1.07
N PHE A 322 2.81 28.95 1.27
CA PHE A 322 1.53 28.25 1.15
C PHE A 322 0.95 27.90 2.52
N PRO A 323 -0.38 28.00 2.67
CA PRO A 323 -1.04 27.55 3.87
C PRO A 323 -1.00 26.01 3.98
N PHE A 324 -1.06 25.54 5.21
CA PHE A 324 -1.23 24.12 5.52
C PHE A 324 -2.67 23.91 5.97
N ILE A 325 -3.36 23.01 5.28
CA ILE A 325 -4.81 22.89 5.36
C ILE A 325 -5.27 21.70 6.21
N HIS A 326 -4.41 20.69 6.41
CA HIS A 326 -4.77 19.49 7.15
C HIS A 326 -3.53 18.77 7.69
N ALA A 327 -3.74 18.02 8.79
CA ALA A 327 -2.77 17.07 9.33
C ALA A 327 -3.44 15.72 9.55
N TYR A 328 -2.71 14.64 9.32
CA TYR A 328 -3.17 13.28 9.60
C TYR A 328 -2.00 12.40 10.02
N ALA A 329 -2.30 11.21 10.54
CA ALA A 329 -1.27 10.22 10.83
C ALA A 329 -1.68 8.83 10.29
N GLY A 330 -0.66 8.09 9.89
CA GLY A 330 -0.78 6.67 9.57
C GLY A 330 0.04 5.83 10.54
N LEU A 331 -0.36 4.57 10.73
CA LEU A 331 0.31 3.64 11.62
C LEU A 331 1.00 2.54 10.80
N ARG A 332 2.29 2.31 11.04
CA ARG A 332 3.06 1.25 10.38
C ARG A 332 3.08 0.00 11.25
N PRO A 333 2.73 -1.18 10.71
CA PRO A 333 2.78 -2.46 11.42
C PRO A 333 4.21 -3.00 11.37
N LYS A 334 5.05 -2.56 12.30
CA LYS A 334 6.43 -3.02 12.36
C LYS A 334 6.59 -4.27 13.22
N LEU A 335 7.49 -5.14 12.80
CA LEU A 335 8.01 -6.24 13.63
C LEU A 335 9.25 -5.81 14.43
N THR A 336 9.73 -4.58 14.20
CA THR A 336 10.88 -4.01 14.93
C THR A 336 10.45 -3.64 16.34
N ASP A 337 11.08 -4.27 17.33
CA ASP A 337 10.89 -3.98 18.75
C ASP A 337 11.30 -2.54 19.08
N PRO A 338 10.46 -1.73 19.75
CA PRO A 338 10.80 -0.38 20.17
C PRO A 338 12.00 -0.31 21.14
N GLN A 339 12.33 -1.41 21.81
CA GLN A 339 13.49 -1.54 22.69
C GLN A 339 14.79 -1.92 21.96
N GLY A 340 14.74 -2.07 20.62
CA GLY A 340 15.92 -2.29 19.78
C GLY A 340 16.45 -3.71 19.76
N LYS A 341 15.73 -4.71 20.29
CA LYS A 341 16.13 -6.12 20.23
C LYS A 341 16.10 -6.67 18.81
N ILE A 342 15.15 -6.20 17.99
CA ILE A 342 15.03 -6.52 16.57
C ILE A 342 15.20 -5.21 15.79
N LYS A 343 16.37 -4.99 15.21
CA LYS A 343 16.70 -3.71 14.52
C LYS A 343 16.12 -3.61 13.11
N LEU A 344 16.08 -4.71 12.38
CA LEU A 344 15.59 -4.76 11.00
C LEU A 344 14.73 -6.01 10.85
N ALA A 345 13.43 -5.79 10.73
CA ALA A 345 12.48 -6.86 10.45
C ALA A 345 12.03 -6.80 8.99
N ASP A 346 12.01 -7.95 8.34
CA ASP A 346 11.50 -8.11 6.98
C ASP A 346 9.98 -8.38 6.98
N PHE A 347 9.37 -8.40 5.81
CA PHE A 347 8.03 -8.93 5.61
C PHE A 347 8.00 -10.43 5.89
N ILE A 348 6.91 -10.89 6.49
CA ILE A 348 6.63 -12.32 6.64
C ILE A 348 5.46 -12.67 5.73
N VAL A 349 5.67 -13.64 4.84
CA VAL A 349 4.64 -14.23 3.98
C VAL A 349 4.86 -15.74 4.00
N GLU A 350 4.05 -16.44 4.76
CA GLU A 350 4.25 -17.88 4.95
C GLU A 350 2.95 -18.62 5.27
N GLU A 351 2.86 -19.89 4.87
CA GLU A 351 1.89 -20.80 5.43
C GLU A 351 2.32 -21.21 6.84
N SER A 352 1.42 -21.12 7.80
CA SER A 352 1.72 -21.47 9.19
C SER A 352 2.05 -22.97 9.34
N ARG A 353 3.14 -23.25 10.06
CA ARG A 353 3.51 -24.63 10.41
C ARG A 353 2.54 -25.29 11.41
N LEU A 354 1.89 -24.47 12.25
CA LEU A 354 0.94 -24.92 13.26
C LEU A 354 -0.47 -25.12 12.70
N ARG A 355 -0.81 -24.39 11.66
CA ARG A 355 -2.15 -24.33 11.05
C ARG A 355 -2.05 -24.48 9.53
N PRO A 356 -2.10 -25.69 8.99
CA PRO A 356 -2.09 -25.90 7.54
C PRO A 356 -3.18 -25.10 6.85
N ARG A 357 -2.92 -24.59 5.65
CA ARG A 357 -3.84 -23.74 4.87
C ARG A 357 -4.17 -22.38 5.52
N TRP A 358 -3.31 -21.93 6.44
CA TRP A 358 -3.37 -20.60 7.02
C TRP A 358 -2.13 -19.82 6.60
N VAL A 359 -2.31 -18.83 5.73
CA VAL A 359 -1.23 -17.98 5.22
C VAL A 359 -1.22 -16.66 5.99
N ASN A 360 -0.06 -16.28 6.53
CA ASN A 360 0.13 -15.01 7.23
C ASN A 360 0.94 -14.03 6.39
N LEU A 361 0.43 -12.80 6.28
CA LEU A 361 1.16 -11.64 5.79
C LEU A 361 1.33 -10.65 6.94
N VAL A 362 2.50 -10.64 7.57
CA VAL A 362 2.75 -9.92 8.82
C VAL A 362 3.87 -8.90 8.64
N GLY A 363 3.73 -7.75 9.28
CA GLY A 363 4.74 -6.68 9.21
C GLY A 363 4.79 -5.96 7.86
N ILE A 364 3.71 -6.00 7.09
CA ILE A 364 3.65 -5.36 5.78
C ILE A 364 3.46 -3.85 5.93
N GLU A 365 4.57 -3.16 6.20
CA GLU A 365 4.69 -1.69 6.21
C GLU A 365 5.15 -1.15 4.82
N SER A 366 5.75 0.05 4.76
CA SER A 366 6.40 0.51 3.53
C SER A 366 7.59 -0.42 3.16
N PRO A 367 7.66 -0.84 1.88
CA PRO A 367 6.93 -0.41 0.68
C PRO A 367 5.70 -1.25 0.31
N GLY A 368 4.90 -1.68 1.25
CA GLY A 368 3.77 -2.62 1.07
C GLY A 368 2.77 -2.23 -0.03
N LEU A 369 2.51 -0.93 -0.24
CA LEU A 369 1.65 -0.47 -1.34
C LEU A 369 2.19 -0.92 -2.70
N THR A 370 3.50 -0.72 -2.94
CA THR A 370 4.15 -1.15 -4.19
C THR A 370 4.30 -2.67 -4.25
N ALA A 371 4.57 -3.30 -3.11
CA ALA A 371 4.77 -4.74 -3.02
C ALA A 371 3.47 -5.55 -3.12
N ALA A 372 2.30 -4.95 -2.87
CA ALA A 372 1.03 -5.66 -2.75
C ALA A 372 0.72 -6.64 -3.90
N PRO A 373 0.91 -6.29 -5.19
CA PRO A 373 0.69 -7.25 -6.28
C PRO A 373 1.67 -8.42 -6.30
N SER A 374 2.91 -8.20 -5.86
CA SER A 374 3.91 -9.25 -5.76
C SER A 374 3.63 -10.20 -4.59
N LEU A 375 3.22 -9.63 -3.44
CA LEU A 375 2.77 -10.39 -2.28
C LEU A 375 1.53 -11.25 -2.60
N ALA A 376 0.60 -10.71 -3.37
CA ALA A 376 -0.59 -11.43 -3.83
C ALA A 376 -0.24 -12.64 -4.71
N ALA A 377 0.72 -12.48 -5.63
CA ALA A 377 1.21 -13.60 -6.45
C ALA A 377 1.85 -14.69 -5.58
N MET A 378 2.66 -14.31 -4.57
CA MET A 378 3.22 -15.29 -3.63
C MET A 378 2.16 -16.08 -2.87
N VAL A 379 1.05 -15.46 -2.49
CA VAL A 379 -0.08 -16.17 -1.86
C VAL A 379 -0.69 -17.17 -2.83
N ALA A 380 -0.88 -16.79 -4.10
CA ALA A 380 -1.37 -17.71 -5.12
C ALA A 380 -0.42 -18.90 -5.34
N ASP A 381 0.90 -18.64 -5.33
CA ASP A 381 1.93 -19.69 -5.45
C ASP A 381 1.89 -20.65 -4.24
N ILE A 382 1.71 -20.14 -3.01
CA ILE A 382 1.58 -20.96 -1.79
C ILE A 382 0.37 -21.89 -1.88
N ILE A 383 -0.79 -21.37 -2.31
CA ILE A 383 -2.01 -22.16 -2.47
C ILE A 383 -1.84 -23.16 -3.61
N GLY A 384 -1.31 -22.74 -4.76
CA GLY A 384 -1.07 -23.56 -5.93
C GLY A 384 -0.05 -24.69 -5.72
N ALA A 385 0.87 -24.54 -4.76
CA ALA A 385 1.79 -25.62 -4.37
C ALA A 385 1.11 -26.76 -3.58
N ARG A 386 -0.09 -26.52 -3.06
CA ARG A 386 -0.85 -27.48 -2.26
C ARG A 386 -2.10 -28.02 -2.97
N GLU A 387 -2.65 -27.24 -3.86
CA GLU A 387 -3.90 -27.54 -4.55
C GLU A 387 -3.80 -27.15 -6.02
N ASP A 388 -4.42 -27.95 -6.89
CA ASP A 388 -4.55 -27.60 -8.29
C ASP A 388 -5.59 -26.48 -8.44
N ILE A 389 -5.12 -25.24 -8.66
CA ILE A 389 -5.96 -24.08 -8.89
C ILE A 389 -5.91 -23.68 -10.36
N ALA A 390 -6.96 -23.99 -11.10
CA ALA A 390 -7.05 -23.67 -12.52
C ALA A 390 -7.42 -22.19 -12.74
N LEU A 391 -6.75 -21.57 -13.71
CA LEU A 391 -7.15 -20.24 -14.18
C LEU A 391 -8.56 -20.31 -14.79
N ARG A 392 -9.40 -19.37 -14.45
CA ARG A 392 -10.73 -19.27 -15.03
C ARG A 392 -10.67 -18.63 -16.42
N PRO A 393 -11.36 -19.17 -17.41
CA PRO A 393 -11.34 -18.66 -18.78
C PRO A 393 -12.08 -17.33 -18.94
N ASP A 394 -13.01 -17.02 -18.05
CA ASP A 394 -13.88 -15.84 -18.04
C ASP A 394 -13.39 -14.70 -17.13
N PHE A 395 -12.10 -14.72 -16.72
CA PHE A 395 -11.53 -13.68 -15.89
C PHE A 395 -11.50 -12.34 -16.62
N VAL A 396 -12.09 -11.32 -16.00
CA VAL A 396 -12.08 -9.92 -16.47
C VAL A 396 -11.04 -9.16 -15.68
N ALA A 397 -9.96 -8.74 -16.35
CA ALA A 397 -8.83 -8.03 -15.71
C ALA A 397 -9.15 -6.57 -15.40
N GLU A 398 -10.08 -5.98 -16.14
CA GLU A 398 -10.45 -4.59 -16.07
C GLU A 398 -11.48 -4.33 -14.97
N ARG A 399 -11.45 -3.12 -14.45
CA ARG A 399 -12.48 -2.64 -13.53
C ARG A 399 -13.76 -2.27 -14.34
N PRO A 400 -14.96 -2.62 -13.85
CA PRO A 400 -16.18 -2.05 -14.40
C PRO A 400 -16.10 -0.51 -14.40
N ALA A 401 -16.46 0.11 -15.50
CA ALA A 401 -16.46 1.57 -15.58
C ALA A 401 -17.42 2.14 -14.51
N VAL A 402 -16.91 3.03 -13.66
CA VAL A 402 -17.75 3.78 -12.73
C VAL A 402 -18.36 4.94 -13.52
N PRO A 403 -19.69 4.94 -13.76
CA PRO A 403 -20.32 6.05 -14.48
C PRO A 403 -20.15 7.34 -13.68
N LYS A 404 -19.61 8.37 -14.31
CA LYS A 404 -19.57 9.70 -13.71
C LYS A 404 -20.96 10.32 -13.83
N PHE A 405 -21.50 10.80 -12.73
CA PHE A 405 -22.79 11.49 -12.71
C PHE A 405 -22.87 12.63 -13.75
N ALA A 406 -21.75 13.36 -13.96
CA ALA A 406 -21.67 14.43 -14.95
C ALA A 406 -21.82 13.94 -16.39
N ASP A 407 -21.46 12.71 -16.69
CA ASP A 407 -21.52 12.13 -18.04
C ASP A 407 -22.84 11.37 -18.29
N GLY A 408 -23.71 11.25 -17.26
CA GLY A 408 -25.02 10.61 -17.35
C GLY A 408 -26.04 11.47 -18.06
N ASP A 409 -26.94 10.85 -18.85
CA ASP A 409 -28.17 11.47 -19.31
C ASP A 409 -29.19 11.62 -18.16
N ASP A 410 -30.32 12.27 -18.39
CA ASP A 410 -31.32 12.51 -17.35
C ASP A 410 -31.88 11.21 -16.73
N ALA A 411 -31.90 10.11 -17.48
CA ALA A 411 -32.33 8.80 -17.00
C ALA A 411 -31.22 8.13 -16.16
N GLY A 412 -29.93 8.40 -16.43
CA GLY A 412 -28.78 7.89 -15.67
C GLY A 412 -28.47 8.72 -14.44
N ARG A 413 -29.09 9.91 -14.28
CA ARG A 413 -28.93 10.80 -13.13
C ARG A 413 -30.06 10.66 -12.10
N ALA A 414 -31.14 10.00 -12.43
CA ALA A 414 -32.27 9.70 -11.56
C ALA A 414 -32.06 8.37 -10.82
#